data_8a1bbfb7c90ff600bf4064f11ae8bd98
#
_entry.id   8a1bbfb7c90ff600bf4064f11ae8bd98
#
_cell.length_a   1.000
_cell.length_b   1.000
_cell.length_c   1.000
_cell.angle_alpha   90.00
_cell.angle_beta   90.00
_cell.angle_gamma   90.00
#
_symmetry.space_group_name_H-M   'P 1'
#
loop_
_entity.id
_entity.type
_entity.pdbx_description
1 polymer ?
#
loop_
_entity_poly.entity_id
_entity_poly.type
_entity_poly.pdbx_seq_one_letter_code
_entity_poly.pdbx_strand_id
1 'polypeptide(L)'
;IRGQAAEWAMEQALRSGACSAVLGWAACRDRQSLRRLQLAAEQSRCLAVLFRRLRDGREPSPAVLRIALDGDRDGLEVRILKSRGGHAVSVRLGWASFATRAIAQ
;
A
#
# COMPACT_ATOMS: atom_id res chain seq x y z
N ILE A 1 -9.31 5.25 -4.19
CA ILE A 1 -10.17 5.97 -3.25
C ILE A 1 -9.38 7.10 -2.61
N ARG A 2 -9.94 8.30 -2.60
CA ARG A 2 -9.32 9.50 -2.05
C ARG A 2 -10.35 10.33 -1.28
N GLY A 3 -9.86 11.27 -0.47
CA GLY A 3 -10.69 12.27 0.19
C GLY A 3 -10.87 11.99 1.68
N GLN A 4 -11.70 12.82 2.32
CA GLN A 4 -11.89 12.77 3.78
C GLN A 4 -12.56 11.48 4.24
N ALA A 5 -13.38 10.88 3.40
CA ALA A 5 -14.07 9.63 3.71
C ALA A 5 -13.36 8.39 3.15
N ALA A 6 -12.08 8.53 2.75
CA ALA A 6 -11.36 7.44 2.09
C ALA A 6 -11.26 6.19 2.95
N GLU A 7 -10.97 6.34 4.24
CA GLU A 7 -10.86 5.20 5.15
C GLU A 7 -12.17 4.43 5.25
N TRP A 8 -13.25 5.16 5.44
CA TRP A 8 -14.57 4.56 5.51
C TRP A 8 -14.94 3.86 4.20
N ALA A 9 -14.72 4.53 3.08
CA ALA A 9 -15.01 3.97 1.76
C ALA A 9 -14.20 2.72 1.47
N MET A 10 -12.91 2.71 1.85
CA MET A 10 -12.07 1.53 1.72
C MET A 10 -12.60 0.36 2.54
N GLU A 11 -12.98 0.62 3.78
CA GLU A 11 -13.54 -0.40 4.66
C GLU A 11 -14.82 -1.00 4.06
N GLN A 12 -15.72 -0.16 3.56
CA GLN A 12 -16.95 -0.62 2.93
C GLN A 12 -16.66 -1.44 1.67
N ALA A 13 -15.75 -0.99 0.83
CA ALA A 13 -15.36 -1.72 -0.38
C ALA A 13 -14.77 -3.09 -0.04
N LEU A 14 -13.90 -3.15 0.97
CA LEU A 14 -13.32 -4.40 1.43
C LEU A 14 -14.39 -5.36 1.96
N ARG A 15 -15.29 -4.86 2.79
CA ARG A 15 -16.36 -5.67 3.39
C ARG A 15 -17.39 -6.16 2.39
N SER A 16 -17.53 -5.48 1.26
CA SER A 16 -18.52 -5.85 0.25
C SER A 16 -18.27 -7.23 -0.38
N GLY A 17 -17.02 -7.68 -0.38
CA GLY A 17 -16.63 -8.92 -1.04
C GLY A 17 -16.66 -8.86 -2.56
N ALA A 18 -16.93 -7.69 -3.13
CA ALA A 18 -17.07 -7.50 -4.58
C ALA A 18 -15.75 -7.15 -5.27
N CYS A 19 -14.70 -6.86 -4.49
CA CYS A 19 -13.42 -6.40 -5.02
C CYS A 19 -12.31 -7.41 -4.73
N SER A 20 -11.42 -7.61 -5.71
CA SER A 20 -10.19 -8.38 -5.49
C SER A 20 -9.09 -7.52 -4.88
N ALA A 21 -9.12 -6.22 -5.14
CA ALA A 21 -8.16 -5.27 -4.60
C ALA A 21 -8.84 -3.93 -4.36
N VAL A 22 -8.44 -3.25 -3.30
CA VAL A 22 -8.88 -1.89 -2.98
C VAL A 22 -7.65 -1.04 -2.74
N LEU A 23 -7.52 0.03 -3.49
CA LEU A 23 -6.41 0.97 -3.38
C LEU A 23 -6.94 2.32 -2.90
N GLY A 24 -6.28 2.92 -1.94
CA GLY A 24 -6.71 4.19 -1.40
C GLY A 24 -5.56 5.08 -0.96
N TRP A 25 -5.84 6.37 -0.95
CA TRP A 25 -4.92 7.39 -0.46
C TRP A 25 -5.58 8.06 0.75
N ALA A 26 -5.04 7.81 1.91
CA ALA A 26 -5.59 8.36 3.15
C ALA A 26 -4.47 8.71 4.12
N ALA A 27 -4.68 9.78 4.87
CA ALA A 27 -3.77 10.18 5.94
C ALA A 27 -4.12 9.44 7.24
N CYS A 28 -4.33 8.14 7.14
CA CYS A 28 -4.73 7.29 8.26
C CYS A 28 -3.56 7.16 9.24
N ARG A 29 -3.62 7.84 10.36
CA ARG A 29 -2.58 7.81 11.40
C ARG A 29 -2.98 6.96 12.58
N ASP A 30 -4.26 6.78 12.77
CA ASP A 30 -4.80 6.03 13.89
C ASP A 30 -4.59 4.53 13.67
N ARG A 31 -3.93 3.90 14.65
CA ARG A 31 -3.66 2.47 14.63
C ARG A 31 -4.93 1.64 14.58
N GLN A 32 -5.99 2.08 15.25
CA GLN A 32 -7.27 1.38 15.23
C GLN A 32 -7.89 1.37 13.85
N SER A 33 -7.86 2.50 13.15
CA SER A 33 -8.37 2.59 11.78
C SER A 33 -7.59 1.70 10.82
N LEU A 34 -6.26 1.67 10.94
CA LEU A 34 -5.42 0.77 10.15
C LEU A 34 -5.73 -0.69 10.45
N ARG A 35 -5.93 -1.02 11.73
CA ARG A 35 -6.30 -2.38 12.14
C ARG A 35 -7.64 -2.81 11.56
N ARG A 36 -8.62 -1.91 11.53
CA ARG A 36 -9.93 -2.19 10.94
C ARG A 36 -9.82 -2.49 9.45
N LEU A 37 -9.01 -1.73 8.72
CA LEU A 37 -8.76 -1.99 7.30
C LEU A 37 -8.09 -3.34 7.10
N GLN A 38 -7.09 -3.65 7.91
CA GLN A 38 -6.41 -4.95 7.85
C GLN A 38 -7.37 -6.11 8.07
N LEU A 39 -8.19 -6.04 9.12
CA LEU A 39 -9.15 -7.09 9.43
C LEU A 39 -10.19 -7.25 8.31
N ALA A 40 -10.67 -6.14 7.76
CA ALA A 40 -11.60 -6.19 6.64
C ALA A 40 -10.98 -6.87 5.41
N ALA A 41 -9.71 -6.55 5.11
CA ALA A 41 -9.00 -7.17 4.01
C ALA A 41 -8.82 -8.68 4.23
N GLU A 42 -8.43 -9.09 5.44
CA GLU A 42 -8.24 -10.50 5.78
C GLU A 42 -9.53 -11.29 5.69
N GLN A 43 -10.62 -10.75 6.23
CA GLN A 43 -11.92 -11.42 6.23
C GLN A 43 -12.49 -11.60 4.83
N SER A 44 -12.30 -10.61 3.96
CA SER A 44 -12.80 -10.66 2.58
C SER A 44 -11.81 -11.26 1.59
N ARG A 45 -10.60 -11.59 2.02
CA ARG A 45 -9.50 -12.08 1.17
C ARG A 45 -9.23 -11.12 0.01
N CYS A 46 -9.28 -9.83 0.30
CA CYS A 46 -9.06 -8.77 -0.66
C CYS A 46 -7.69 -8.12 -0.40
N LEU A 47 -6.97 -7.78 -1.46
CA LEU A 47 -5.75 -7.01 -1.32
C LEU A 47 -6.10 -5.55 -1.01
N ALA A 48 -5.61 -5.03 0.09
CA ALA A 48 -5.75 -3.63 0.44
C ALA A 48 -4.40 -2.93 0.33
N VAL A 49 -4.34 -1.85 -0.44
CA VAL A 49 -3.13 -1.03 -0.58
C VAL A 49 -3.47 0.38 -0.13
N LEU A 50 -2.82 0.83 0.93
CA LEU A 50 -2.98 2.18 1.46
C LEU A 50 -1.74 3.00 1.13
N PHE A 51 -1.92 4.04 0.32
CA PHE A 51 -0.87 4.99 0.01
C PHE A 51 -0.88 6.10 1.06
N ARG A 52 0.26 6.30 1.69
CA ARG A 52 0.45 7.32 2.73
C ARG A 52 1.65 8.18 2.37
N ARG A 53 1.69 9.37 2.91
CA ARG A 53 2.89 10.21 2.78
C ARG A 53 4.03 9.57 3.55
N LEU A 54 5.25 9.70 3.04
CA LEU A 54 6.43 9.10 3.66
C LEU A 54 6.62 9.54 5.12
N ARG A 55 6.31 10.80 5.42
CA ARG A 55 6.37 11.35 6.79
C ARG A 55 5.47 10.61 7.77
N ASP A 56 4.35 10.06 7.28
CA ASP A 56 3.40 9.32 8.12
C ASP A 56 3.86 7.88 8.35
N GLY A 57 4.85 7.41 7.60
CA GLY A 57 5.37 6.06 7.69
C GLY A 57 6.26 5.78 8.89
N ARG A 58 6.57 6.80 9.71
CA ARG A 58 7.38 6.61 10.93
C ARG A 58 6.59 5.95 12.05
N GLU A 59 5.27 6.04 12.01
CA GLU A 59 4.43 5.45 13.03
C GLU A 59 4.25 3.95 12.79
N PRO A 60 4.19 3.13 13.86
CA PRO A 60 3.92 1.71 13.72
C PRO A 60 2.61 1.45 13.01
N SER A 61 2.58 0.42 12.18
CA SER A 61 1.39 0.03 11.44
C SER A 61 1.20 -1.49 11.55
N PRO A 62 -0.04 -1.98 11.62
CA PRO A 62 -0.34 -3.42 11.61
C PRO A 62 -0.16 -4.06 10.24
N ALA A 63 0.09 -3.30 9.18
CA ALA A 63 0.27 -3.84 7.84
C ALA A 63 1.37 -4.90 7.80
N VAL A 64 1.13 -5.99 7.07
CA VAL A 64 2.11 -7.08 6.94
C VAL A 64 3.26 -6.70 6.01
N LEU A 65 3.03 -5.78 5.10
CA LEU A 65 4.03 -5.28 4.17
C LEU A 65 4.01 -3.76 4.16
N ARG A 66 5.16 -3.16 4.35
CA ARG A 66 5.33 -1.70 4.26
C ARG A 66 6.46 -1.40 3.30
N ILE A 67 6.18 -0.54 2.34
CA ILE A 67 7.12 -0.17 1.29
C ILE A 67 7.22 1.35 1.22
N ALA A 68 8.45 1.86 1.14
CA ALA A 68 8.69 3.27 0.83
C ALA A 68 9.11 3.39 -0.62
N LEU A 69 8.47 4.29 -1.34
CA LEU A 69 8.73 4.55 -2.75
C LEU A 69 9.30 5.96 -2.90
N ASP A 70 10.41 6.08 -3.61
CA ASP A 70 11.04 7.36 -3.91
C ASP A 70 11.42 7.40 -5.38
N GLY A 71 10.71 8.23 -6.15
CA GLY A 71 10.91 8.36 -7.59
C GLY A 71 11.81 9.52 -7.95
N ASP A 72 12.65 9.32 -8.96
CA ASP A 72 13.45 10.38 -9.56
C ASP A 72 13.37 10.29 -11.09
N ARG A 73 14.23 11.07 -11.77
CA ARG A 73 14.26 11.14 -13.21
C ARG A 73 14.53 9.76 -13.85
N ASP A 74 15.37 8.95 -13.23
CA ASP A 74 15.87 7.72 -13.85
C ASP A 74 15.10 6.48 -13.41
N GLY A 75 14.41 6.54 -12.29
CA GLY A 75 13.71 5.36 -11.80
C GLY A 75 13.04 5.53 -10.46
N LEU A 76 12.79 4.39 -9.84
CA LEU A 76 12.10 4.29 -8.57
C LEU A 76 12.93 3.48 -7.60
N GLU A 77 13.21 4.03 -6.44
CA GLU A 77 13.78 3.29 -5.34
C GLU A 77 12.65 2.70 -4.51
N VAL A 78 12.67 1.39 -4.33
CA VAL A 78 11.70 0.64 -3.55
C VAL A 78 12.40 0.12 -2.31
N ARG A 79 12.02 0.63 -1.13
CA ARG A 79 12.58 0.14 0.14
C ARG A 79 11.52 -0.63 0.90
N ILE A 80 11.80 -1.87 1.20
CA ILE A 80 10.91 -2.69 2.01
C ILE A 80 11.22 -2.40 3.47
N LEU A 81 10.29 -1.72 4.15
CA LEU A 81 10.44 -1.31 5.54
C LEU A 81 10.03 -2.41 6.51
N LYS A 82 9.05 -3.22 6.12
CA LYS A 82 8.51 -4.30 6.92
C LYS A 82 7.98 -5.38 6.00
N SER A 83 8.34 -6.62 6.28
CA SER A 83 7.89 -7.79 5.53
C SER A 83 7.88 -8.98 6.47
N ARG A 84 6.84 -9.80 6.38
CA ARG A 84 6.74 -11.00 7.21
C ARG A 84 7.84 -11.99 6.83
N GLY A 85 8.72 -12.31 7.79
CA GLY A 85 9.83 -13.24 7.59
C GLY A 85 10.94 -12.74 6.67
N GLY A 86 10.89 -11.49 6.24
CA GLY A 86 11.87 -10.90 5.34
C GLY A 86 12.78 -9.89 6.03
N HIS A 87 13.83 -9.53 5.32
CA HIS A 87 14.76 -8.49 5.74
C HIS A 87 14.46 -7.17 5.05
N ALA A 88 14.92 -6.06 5.63
CA ALA A 88 14.87 -4.77 4.97
C ALA A 88 15.74 -4.82 3.71
N VAL A 89 15.14 -4.56 2.56
CA VAL A 89 15.81 -4.63 1.26
C VAL A 89 15.45 -3.39 0.46
N SER A 90 16.42 -2.87 -0.29
CA SER A 90 16.19 -1.80 -1.25
C SER A 90 16.44 -2.32 -2.66
N VAL A 91 15.53 -2.00 -3.57
CA VAL A 91 15.63 -2.36 -4.98
C VAL A 91 15.44 -1.10 -5.81
N ARG A 92 16.29 -0.92 -6.82
CA ARG A 92 16.15 0.18 -7.75
C ARG A 92 15.59 -0.32 -9.07
N LEU A 93 14.51 0.32 -9.52
CA LEU A 93 13.84 -0.01 -10.78
C LEU A 93 13.95 1.17 -11.73
N GLY A 94 14.53 0.95 -12.91
CA GLY A 94 14.59 1.98 -13.94
C GLY A 94 13.26 2.11 -14.66
N TRP A 95 12.89 3.33 -15.05
CA TRP A 95 11.64 3.56 -15.80
C TRP A 95 11.59 2.80 -17.13
N ALA A 96 12.74 2.64 -17.77
CA ALA A 96 12.84 1.87 -19.01
C ALA A 96 12.41 0.40 -18.83
N SER A 97 12.69 -0.20 -17.67
CA SER A 97 12.28 -1.57 -17.36
C SER A 97 10.77 -1.72 -17.30
N PHE A 98 10.07 -0.74 -16.76
CA PHE A 98 8.60 -0.74 -16.71
C PHE A 98 8.02 -0.66 -18.13
N ALA A 99 8.53 0.25 -18.95
CA ALA A 99 8.08 0.41 -20.32
C ALA A 99 8.27 -0.88 -21.13
N THR A 100 9.40 -1.54 -21.00
CA THR A 100 9.68 -2.80 -21.68
C THR A 100 8.71 -3.90 -21.26
N ARG A 101 8.41 -4.01 -19.99
CA ARG A 101 7.46 -5.01 -19.50
C ARG A 101 6.04 -4.73 -19.97
N ALA A 102 5.63 -3.47 -19.99
CA ALA A 102 4.31 -3.09 -20.46
C ALA A 102 4.12 -3.43 -21.93
N ILE A 103 5.17 -3.30 -22.74
CA ILE A 103 5.13 -3.64 -24.18
C ILE A 103 5.14 -5.15 -24.39
N ALA A 104 5.82 -5.90 -23.54
CA ALA A 104 5.95 -7.35 -23.66
C ALA A 104 4.66 -8.11 -23.32
N GLN A 105 3.73 -7.46 -22.69
CA GLN A 105 2.42 -8.03 -22.40
C GLN A 105 1.46 -7.82 -23.57
#